data_42337061dd9b428267351cb141e52513
#
_entry.id   42337061dd9b428267351cb141e52513
#
_cell.length_a   1.000
_cell.length_b   1.000
_cell.length_c   1.000
_cell.angle_alpha   90.00
_cell.angle_beta   90.00
_cell.angle_gamma   90.00
#
_symmetry.space_group_name_H-M   'P 1'
#
loop_
_entity.id
_entity.type
_entity.pdbx_description
1 polymer ?
#
loop_
_entity_poly.entity_id
_entity_poly.type
_entity_poly.pdbx_seq_one_letter_code
_entity_poly.pdbx_strand_id
1 'polypeptide(L)'
;METQIINRFYYCLILFFWVSISFSQVPENMVTIGAGSYVPLYGTADKKPVSIQPFFLDVYPVTNKEYLVFTKLNPNYRKSKIKRLFANTTYLYEWSGDLSFGTLNASAPVTNVSWFAAKQYCECQGKRLPTLDEWEYVAMADEKRKDARKRKKFNK
;
A
#
# COMPACT_ATOMS: atom_id res chain seq x y z
N MET A 1 -49.52 -33.50 -8.91
CA MET A 1 -48.62 -33.21 -7.76
C MET A 1 -47.14 -33.25 -8.16
N GLU A 2 -46.71 -34.04 -9.13
CA GLU A 2 -45.32 -34.15 -9.60
C GLU A 2 -44.81 -32.95 -10.40
N THR A 3 -45.62 -32.30 -11.18
CA THR A 3 -45.21 -31.12 -12.00
C THR A 3 -44.85 -29.88 -11.16
N GLN A 4 -45.44 -29.74 -9.98
CA GLN A 4 -45.13 -28.61 -9.08
C GLN A 4 -43.76 -28.76 -8.37
N ILE A 5 -43.33 -29.99 -8.15
CA ILE A 5 -42.05 -30.28 -7.49
C ILE A 5 -40.89 -30.04 -8.45
N ILE A 6 -41.06 -30.43 -9.71
CA ILE A 6 -40.02 -30.25 -10.75
C ILE A 6 -39.76 -28.75 -11.01
N ASN A 7 -40.81 -27.92 -11.08
CA ASN A 7 -40.63 -26.48 -11.26
C ASN A 7 -39.90 -25.81 -10.08
N ARG A 8 -40.14 -26.23 -8.85
CA ARG A 8 -39.41 -25.69 -7.68
C ARG A 8 -37.91 -26.05 -7.67
N PHE A 9 -37.56 -27.22 -8.15
CA PHE A 9 -36.15 -27.63 -8.28
C PHE A 9 -35.42 -26.85 -9.38
N TYR A 10 -36.07 -26.54 -10.50
CA TYR A 10 -35.50 -25.72 -11.56
C TYR A 10 -35.26 -24.29 -11.12
N TYR A 11 -36.14 -23.67 -10.35
CA TYR A 11 -35.89 -22.31 -9.79
C TYR A 11 -34.79 -22.29 -8.76
N CYS A 12 -34.60 -23.30 -7.93
CA CYS A 12 -33.47 -23.41 -7.02
C CYS A 12 -32.12 -23.61 -7.75
N LEU A 13 -32.11 -24.37 -8.86
CA LEU A 13 -30.89 -24.55 -9.67
C LEU A 13 -30.47 -23.28 -10.43
N ILE A 14 -31.42 -22.47 -10.88
CA ILE A 14 -31.13 -21.19 -11.56
C ILE A 14 -30.62 -20.15 -10.59
N LEU A 15 -31.06 -20.14 -9.33
CA LEU A 15 -30.57 -19.24 -8.30
C LEU A 15 -29.14 -19.55 -7.84
N PHE A 16 -28.68 -20.79 -8.01
CA PHE A 16 -27.30 -21.18 -7.60
C PHE A 16 -26.24 -20.86 -8.66
N PHE A 17 -26.63 -20.42 -9.89
CA PHE A 17 -25.68 -20.13 -10.98
C PHE A 17 -25.32 -18.65 -11.13
N TRP A 18 -25.78 -17.77 -10.22
CA TRP A 18 -25.23 -16.43 -10.09
C TRP A 18 -23.94 -16.46 -9.25
N VAL A 19 -22.95 -17.17 -9.78
CA VAL A 19 -21.57 -16.97 -9.35
C VAL A 19 -21.21 -15.55 -9.77
N SER A 20 -21.23 -14.65 -8.80
CA SER A 20 -20.71 -13.32 -8.97
C SER A 20 -19.22 -13.46 -9.32
N ILE A 21 -18.87 -13.32 -10.60
CA ILE A 21 -17.49 -13.14 -11.02
C ILE A 21 -17.10 -11.77 -10.48
N SER A 22 -16.58 -11.74 -9.24
CA SER A 22 -15.98 -10.56 -8.68
C SER A 22 -14.70 -10.31 -9.47
N PHE A 23 -14.79 -9.49 -10.51
CA PHE A 23 -13.60 -8.89 -11.09
C PHE A 23 -12.96 -8.06 -10.00
N SER A 24 -11.80 -8.50 -9.52
CA SER A 24 -10.97 -7.68 -8.66
C SER A 24 -10.53 -6.47 -9.49
N GLN A 25 -11.28 -5.38 -9.37
CA GLN A 25 -10.90 -4.12 -9.98
C GLN A 25 -9.65 -3.59 -9.26
N VAL A 26 -8.71 -3.06 -10.04
CA VAL A 26 -7.57 -2.34 -9.47
C VAL A 26 -8.12 -1.16 -8.68
N PRO A 27 -7.80 -1.01 -7.39
CA PRO A 27 -8.29 0.11 -6.60
C PRO A 27 -7.85 1.44 -7.22
N GLU A 28 -8.69 2.47 -7.08
CA GLU A 28 -8.38 3.81 -7.56
C GLU A 28 -7.02 4.30 -7.01
N ASN A 29 -6.22 4.92 -7.88
CA ASN A 29 -4.86 5.40 -7.58
C ASN A 29 -3.81 4.32 -7.25
N MET A 30 -4.08 3.05 -7.53
CA MET A 30 -3.10 1.98 -7.41
C MET A 30 -2.69 1.42 -8.77
N VAL A 31 -1.50 0.84 -8.83
CA VAL A 31 -0.99 0.11 -10.00
C VAL A 31 -0.72 -1.34 -9.62
N THR A 32 -0.99 -2.26 -10.54
CA THR A 32 -0.64 -3.67 -10.37
C THR A 32 0.84 -3.88 -10.62
N ILE A 33 1.55 -4.36 -9.62
CA ILE A 33 2.92 -4.86 -9.74
C ILE A 33 2.84 -6.35 -10.04
N GLY A 34 3.34 -6.76 -11.20
CA GLY A 34 3.33 -8.16 -11.62
C GLY A 34 4.27 -9.04 -10.81
N ALA A 35 3.99 -10.34 -10.81
CA ALA A 35 4.88 -11.35 -10.21
C ALA A 35 6.29 -11.30 -10.84
N GLY A 36 7.29 -11.64 -10.04
CA GLY A 36 8.65 -11.72 -10.51
C GLY A 36 9.62 -12.23 -9.45
N SER A 37 10.90 -12.03 -9.69
CA SER A 37 11.94 -12.33 -8.72
C SER A 37 13.04 -11.28 -8.76
N TYR A 38 13.69 -11.07 -7.62
CA TYR A 38 14.81 -10.16 -7.50
C TYR A 38 15.85 -10.73 -6.52
N VAL A 39 17.07 -10.21 -6.60
CA VAL A 39 18.11 -10.52 -5.62
C VAL A 39 18.19 -9.35 -4.64
N PRO A 40 17.94 -9.57 -3.34
CA PRO A 40 17.99 -8.52 -2.32
C PRO A 40 19.33 -7.78 -2.32
N LEU A 41 19.29 -6.47 -2.06
CA LEU A 41 20.50 -5.65 -1.97
C LEU A 41 21.32 -6.03 -0.73
N TYR A 42 20.62 -6.26 0.37
CA TYR A 42 21.16 -6.68 1.67
C TYR A 42 20.71 -8.11 1.99
N GLY A 43 20.92 -9.02 1.08
CA GLY A 43 20.53 -10.41 1.24
C GLY A 43 21.58 -11.26 1.94
N THR A 44 21.22 -12.52 2.14
CA THR A 44 22.14 -13.57 2.61
C THR A 44 23.33 -13.73 1.63
N ALA A 45 24.46 -14.23 2.11
CA ALA A 45 25.69 -14.40 1.35
C ALA A 45 25.51 -15.18 0.03
N ASP A 46 24.50 -16.02 -0.05
CA ASP A 46 24.19 -16.90 -1.21
C ASP A 46 23.47 -16.15 -2.36
N LYS A 47 23.10 -14.88 -2.18
CA LYS A 47 22.44 -14.07 -3.22
C LYS A 47 21.27 -14.77 -3.94
N LYS A 48 20.50 -15.57 -3.19
CA LYS A 48 19.36 -16.30 -3.75
C LYS A 48 18.26 -15.35 -4.19
N PRO A 49 17.66 -15.55 -5.36
CA PRO A 49 16.49 -14.77 -5.77
C PRO A 49 15.31 -15.01 -4.84
N VAL A 50 14.61 -13.92 -4.50
CA VAL A 50 13.33 -13.93 -3.77
C VAL A 50 12.20 -13.79 -4.78
N SER A 51 11.17 -14.64 -4.67
CA SER A 51 9.98 -14.59 -5.51
C SER A 51 8.95 -13.63 -4.94
N ILE A 52 8.40 -12.76 -5.78
CA ILE A 52 7.37 -11.78 -5.43
C ILE A 52 6.07 -12.18 -6.11
N GLN A 53 5.00 -12.25 -5.32
CA GLN A 53 3.64 -12.42 -5.83
C GLN A 53 3.10 -11.08 -6.34
N PRO A 54 2.10 -11.07 -7.25
CA PRO A 54 1.48 -9.84 -7.69
C PRO A 54 0.86 -9.09 -6.52
N PHE A 55 0.98 -7.75 -6.51
CA PHE A 55 0.35 -6.90 -5.52
C PHE A 55 -0.01 -5.53 -6.09
N PHE A 56 -0.82 -4.77 -5.36
CA PHE A 56 -1.15 -3.39 -5.71
C PHE A 56 -0.28 -2.42 -4.93
N LEU A 57 0.18 -1.36 -5.61
CA LEU A 57 0.96 -0.28 -5.00
C LEU A 57 0.34 1.06 -5.36
N ASP A 58 0.26 1.98 -4.41
CA ASP A 58 -0.16 3.36 -4.68
C ASP A 58 0.81 4.01 -5.68
N VAL A 59 0.25 4.72 -6.69
CA VAL A 59 1.05 5.40 -7.72
C VAL A 59 1.84 6.56 -7.12
N TYR A 60 1.27 7.23 -6.13
CA TYR A 60 1.88 8.38 -5.46
C TYR A 60 2.03 8.12 -3.96
N PRO A 61 3.04 8.70 -3.33
CA PRO A 61 3.16 8.68 -1.88
C PRO A 61 2.03 9.47 -1.23
N VAL A 62 1.68 9.11 0.01
CA VAL A 62 0.66 9.79 0.80
C VAL A 62 1.02 11.26 1.00
N THR A 63 0.10 12.15 0.68
CA THR A 63 0.29 13.60 0.73
C THR A 63 0.03 14.19 2.12
N ASN A 64 0.51 15.42 2.37
CA ASN A 64 0.20 16.18 3.58
C ASN A 64 -1.32 16.35 3.77
N LYS A 65 -2.07 16.60 2.69
CA LYS A 65 -3.54 16.75 2.73
C LYS A 65 -4.24 15.45 3.17
N GLU A 66 -3.86 14.33 2.61
CA GLU A 66 -4.44 13.02 2.95
C GLU A 66 -4.11 12.63 4.39
N TYR A 67 -2.87 12.85 4.80
CA TYR A 67 -2.44 12.57 6.16
C TYR A 67 -3.10 13.48 7.21
N LEU A 68 -3.43 14.73 6.83
CA LEU A 68 -4.21 15.64 7.68
C LEU A 68 -5.63 15.09 7.94
N VAL A 69 -6.28 14.51 6.92
CA VAL A 69 -7.59 13.86 7.11
C VAL A 69 -7.46 12.70 8.10
N PHE A 70 -6.42 11.88 7.98
CA PHE A 70 -6.15 10.79 8.91
C PHE A 70 -5.97 11.29 10.35
N THR A 71 -5.16 12.33 10.59
CA THR A 71 -4.94 12.86 11.96
C THR A 71 -6.17 13.53 12.55
N LYS A 72 -7.08 14.06 11.71
CA LYS A 72 -8.39 14.56 12.16
C LYS A 72 -9.25 13.45 12.71
N LEU A 73 -9.33 12.33 12.00
CA LEU A 73 -10.14 11.16 12.36
C LEU A 73 -9.50 10.30 13.46
N ASN A 74 -8.20 10.37 13.62
CA ASN A 74 -7.41 9.56 14.54
C ASN A 74 -6.59 10.44 15.51
N PRO A 75 -7.19 11.03 16.56
CA PRO A 75 -6.52 12.00 17.44
C PRO A 75 -5.23 11.51 18.10
N ASN A 76 -5.11 10.19 18.34
CA ASN A 76 -3.93 9.58 18.95
C ASN A 76 -2.67 9.66 18.06
N TYR A 77 -2.84 9.94 16.76
CA TYR A 77 -1.76 10.10 15.78
C TYR A 77 -1.47 11.57 15.44
N ARG A 78 -2.01 12.52 16.20
CA ARG A 78 -1.66 13.94 16.11
C ARG A 78 -0.24 14.16 16.64
N LYS A 79 0.43 15.18 16.10
CA LYS A 79 1.81 15.54 16.45
C LYS A 79 2.07 15.61 17.96
N SER A 80 1.17 16.26 18.72
CA SER A 80 1.30 16.43 20.17
C SER A 80 0.78 15.23 21.00
N LYS A 81 0.05 14.28 20.38
CA LYS A 81 -0.66 13.21 21.10
C LYS A 81 -0.04 11.83 20.92
N ILE A 82 0.77 11.64 19.86
CA ILE A 82 1.39 10.34 19.61
C ILE A 82 2.30 9.93 20.77
N LYS A 83 2.14 8.68 21.21
CA LYS A 83 2.97 8.16 22.30
C LYS A 83 4.43 7.98 21.84
N ARG A 84 5.38 8.30 22.71
CA ARG A 84 6.83 8.15 22.46
C ARG A 84 7.25 6.74 22.06
N LEU A 85 6.48 5.73 22.46
CA LEU A 85 6.69 4.34 22.05
C LEU A 85 6.49 4.14 20.55
N PHE A 86 5.61 4.93 19.93
CA PHE A 86 5.21 4.78 18.52
C PHE A 86 5.85 5.81 17.59
N ALA A 87 6.47 6.86 18.11
CA ALA A 87 7.13 7.89 17.30
C ALA A 87 8.23 8.62 18.09
N ASN A 88 9.29 8.99 17.39
CA ASN A 88 10.36 9.81 17.95
C ASN A 88 9.98 11.31 17.99
N THR A 89 10.91 12.14 18.43
CA THR A 89 10.73 13.59 18.56
C THR A 89 10.57 14.33 17.23
N THR A 90 10.96 13.70 16.12
CA THR A 90 10.88 14.31 14.79
C THR A 90 9.55 14.02 14.07
N TYR A 91 8.64 13.30 14.71
CA TYR A 91 7.33 12.99 14.12
C TYR A 91 6.58 14.27 13.76
N LEU A 92 6.25 14.39 12.45
CA LEU A 92 5.59 15.57 11.86
C LEU A 92 6.25 16.91 12.27
N TYR A 93 7.57 16.93 12.46
CA TYR A 93 8.24 18.13 13.02
C TYR A 93 8.05 19.38 12.14
N GLU A 94 7.93 19.21 10.82
CA GLU A 94 7.68 20.30 9.86
C GLU A 94 6.26 20.85 9.91
N TRP A 95 5.30 20.10 10.49
CA TRP A 95 3.94 20.57 10.64
C TRP A 95 3.88 21.66 11.71
N SER A 96 3.11 22.72 11.45
CA SER A 96 2.93 23.83 12.39
C SER A 96 2.09 23.46 13.62
N GLY A 97 1.30 22.39 13.55
CA GLY A 97 0.44 21.93 14.66
C GLY A 97 -0.22 20.59 14.38
N ASP A 98 -1.07 20.16 15.30
CA ASP A 98 -1.77 18.88 15.26
C ASP A 98 -2.65 18.67 14.03
N LEU A 99 -3.26 19.75 13.55
CA LEU A 99 -4.21 19.78 12.46
C LEU A 99 -3.83 20.81 11.38
N SER A 100 -2.53 21.09 11.26
CA SER A 100 -2.01 22.04 10.28
C SER A 100 -0.61 21.66 9.83
N PHE A 101 -0.41 21.49 8.54
CA PHE A 101 0.91 21.35 7.93
C PHE A 101 1.55 22.71 7.57
N GLY A 102 0.96 23.85 8.06
CA GLY A 102 1.50 25.19 7.87
C GLY A 102 1.59 25.61 6.41
N THR A 103 2.78 26.06 6.01
CA THR A 103 3.09 26.51 4.65
C THR A 103 3.52 25.38 3.70
N LEU A 104 3.56 24.12 4.16
CA LEU A 104 3.92 22.99 3.31
C LEU A 104 2.89 22.81 2.18
N ASN A 105 3.38 22.34 1.04
CA ASN A 105 2.50 22.00 -0.08
C ASN A 105 1.56 20.84 0.31
N ALA A 106 0.26 21.05 0.14
CA ALA A 106 -0.77 20.05 0.43
C ALA A 106 -0.60 18.76 -0.36
N SER A 107 -0.13 18.85 -1.61
CA SER A 107 0.09 17.71 -2.52
C SER A 107 1.50 17.10 -2.42
N ALA A 108 2.39 17.69 -1.62
CA ALA A 108 3.71 17.08 -1.37
C ALA A 108 3.57 15.88 -0.44
N PRO A 109 4.48 14.89 -0.56
CA PRO A 109 4.51 13.75 0.35
C PRO A 109 4.62 14.18 1.80
N VAL A 110 3.89 13.51 2.69
CA VAL A 110 4.09 13.68 4.12
C VAL A 110 5.42 13.04 4.55
N THR A 111 6.18 13.75 5.35
CA THR A 111 7.49 13.31 5.85
C THR A 111 7.50 13.16 7.36
N ASN A 112 8.56 12.55 7.89
CA ASN A 112 8.74 12.36 9.33
C ASN A 112 7.56 11.61 10.01
N VAL A 113 7.06 10.59 9.33
CA VAL A 113 6.02 9.69 9.83
C VAL A 113 6.68 8.43 10.39
N SER A 114 6.27 7.97 11.56
CA SER A 114 6.75 6.71 12.11
C SER A 114 6.16 5.50 11.38
N TRP A 115 6.86 4.36 11.43
CA TRP A 115 6.35 3.11 10.86
C TRP A 115 4.97 2.72 11.43
N PHE A 116 4.78 2.87 12.74
CA PHE A 116 3.49 2.58 13.39
C PHE A 116 2.34 3.45 12.87
N ALA A 117 2.61 4.75 12.68
CA ALA A 117 1.62 5.68 12.18
C ALA A 117 1.34 5.45 10.68
N ALA A 118 2.36 5.15 9.88
CA ALA A 118 2.20 4.78 8.47
C ALA A 118 1.39 3.47 8.32
N LYS A 119 1.69 2.46 9.14
CA LYS A 119 0.94 1.21 9.18
C LYS A 119 -0.54 1.46 9.48
N GLN A 120 -0.83 2.21 10.53
CA GLN A 120 -2.21 2.54 10.91
C GLN A 120 -2.94 3.36 9.83
N TYR A 121 -2.24 4.29 9.18
CA TYR A 121 -2.79 5.03 8.04
C TYR A 121 -3.25 4.06 6.95
N CYS A 122 -2.39 3.13 6.53
CA CYS A 122 -2.74 2.14 5.52
C CYS A 122 -3.93 1.28 5.93
N GLU A 123 -3.96 0.80 7.17
CA GLU A 123 -5.06 -0.01 7.70
C GLU A 123 -6.41 0.75 7.70
N CYS A 124 -6.41 2.05 8.03
CA CYS A 124 -7.59 2.91 7.93
C CYS A 124 -8.09 3.10 6.49
N GLN A 125 -7.23 2.87 5.49
CA GLN A 125 -7.58 2.92 4.06
C GLN A 125 -7.91 1.53 3.48
N GLY A 126 -8.00 0.49 4.31
CA GLY A 126 -8.16 -0.89 3.85
C GLY A 126 -6.93 -1.44 3.10
N LYS A 127 -5.76 -0.85 3.34
CA LYS A 127 -4.48 -1.18 2.72
C LYS A 127 -3.47 -1.69 3.75
N ARG A 128 -2.30 -2.08 3.30
CA ARG A 128 -1.14 -2.39 4.15
C ARG A 128 0.11 -1.69 3.63
N LEU A 129 1.13 -1.60 4.45
CA LEU A 129 2.46 -1.27 3.95
C LEU A 129 3.00 -2.41 3.07
N PRO A 130 3.80 -2.10 2.04
CA PRO A 130 4.54 -3.11 1.33
C PRO A 130 5.51 -3.85 2.27
N THR A 131 5.79 -5.10 1.98
CA THR A 131 6.88 -5.82 2.64
C THR A 131 8.22 -5.25 2.19
N LEU A 132 9.31 -5.59 2.90
CA LEU A 132 10.66 -5.22 2.49
C LEU A 132 10.97 -5.72 1.08
N ASP A 133 10.62 -6.96 0.80
CA ASP A 133 10.88 -7.58 -0.50
C ASP A 133 10.06 -6.93 -1.62
N GLU A 134 8.79 -6.60 -1.38
CA GLU A 134 7.96 -5.87 -2.34
C GLU A 134 8.53 -4.48 -2.62
N TRP A 135 8.98 -3.78 -1.57
CA TRP A 135 9.59 -2.45 -1.70
C TRP A 135 10.90 -2.49 -2.49
N GLU A 136 11.81 -3.40 -2.14
CA GLU A 136 13.08 -3.55 -2.86
C GLU A 136 12.87 -3.95 -4.32
N TYR A 137 11.88 -4.83 -4.58
CA TYR A 137 11.55 -5.26 -5.93
C TYR A 137 11.11 -4.09 -6.82
N VAL A 138 10.28 -3.19 -6.32
CA VAL A 138 9.84 -2.00 -7.06
C VAL A 138 10.97 -0.97 -7.15
N ALA A 139 11.68 -0.70 -6.06
CA ALA A 139 12.77 0.28 -6.01
C ALA A 139 13.95 -0.09 -6.93
N MET A 140 14.07 -1.34 -7.32
CA MET A 140 15.09 -1.83 -8.25
C MET A 140 14.86 -1.34 -9.70
N ALA A 141 13.63 -1.03 -10.08
CA ALA A 141 13.26 -0.63 -11.43
C ALA A 141 13.59 0.85 -11.73
N ASP A 142 13.78 1.16 -13.01
CA ASP A 142 13.73 2.52 -13.54
C ASP A 142 12.67 2.60 -14.65
N GLU A 143 12.46 3.79 -15.23
CA GLU A 143 11.47 4.04 -16.29
C GLU A 143 11.59 3.09 -17.51
N LYS A 144 12.77 2.50 -17.73
CA LYS A 144 13.09 1.70 -18.92
C LYS A 144 13.44 0.26 -18.59
N ARG A 145 13.73 -0.08 -17.33
CA ARG A 145 14.30 -1.37 -16.95
C ARG A 145 13.69 -1.92 -15.68
N LYS A 146 13.47 -3.22 -15.65
CA LYS A 146 13.06 -3.95 -14.45
C LYS A 146 14.17 -3.99 -13.38
N ASP A 147 15.45 -3.81 -13.75
CA ASP A 147 16.60 -3.76 -12.83
C ASP A 147 17.59 -2.68 -13.31
N ALA A 148 17.50 -1.50 -12.68
CA ALA A 148 18.34 -0.34 -12.97
C ALA A 148 19.80 -0.54 -12.54
N ARG A 149 20.09 -1.47 -11.62
CA ARG A 149 21.44 -1.78 -11.12
C ARG A 149 22.34 -2.34 -12.21
N LYS A 150 21.77 -2.91 -13.26
CA LYS A 150 22.50 -3.41 -14.45
C LYS A 150 23.02 -2.31 -15.37
N ARG A 151 22.90 -1.06 -14.99
CA ARG A 151 23.37 0.09 -15.76
C ARG A 151 24.90 0.25 -15.59
N LYS A 152 25.67 0.08 -16.67
CA LYS A 152 27.15 0.21 -16.68
C LYS A 152 27.71 1.53 -16.10
N LYS A 153 26.88 2.59 -15.96
CA LYS A 153 27.26 3.90 -15.41
C LYS A 153 27.29 3.98 -13.87
N PHE A 154 26.70 3.02 -13.15
CA PHE A 154 26.72 3.01 -11.69
C PHE A 154 27.91 2.27 -11.08
N ASN A 155 28.75 1.66 -11.91
CA ASN A 155 29.91 0.88 -11.48
C ASN A 155 31.26 1.61 -11.67
N LYS A 156 31.26 2.97 -11.60
CA LYS A 156 32.50 3.77 -11.59
C LYS A 156 32.60 4.57 -10.32
#